data_14c64b004beb8ba8f8fe7ced60c9fe5c
#
_entry.id   14c64b004beb8ba8f8fe7ced60c9fe5c
#
_cell.length_a   1.000
_cell.length_b   1.000
_cell.length_c   1.000
_cell.angle_alpha   90.00
_cell.angle_beta   90.00
_cell.angle_gamma   90.00
#
_symmetry.space_group_name_H-M   'P 1'
#
loop_
_entity.id
_entity.type
_entity.pdbx_description
1 polymer ?
#
loop_
_entity_poly.entity_id
_entity_poly.type
_entity_poly.pdbx_seq_one_letter_code
_entity_poly.pdbx_strand_id
1 'polypeptide(L)'
;MGELWDNISTTPEEIIQSYKDDFEESESKYSYTYLEITGKIQSIEENDKILKIQLQTDKKDDYKVYCYFDKEDNDEVYDELKNYKQGTEITAVGEFER
;
A
#
# COMPACT_ATOMS: atom_id res chain seq x y z
N MET A 1 -24.48 -1.19 -12.12
CA MET A 1 -23.58 -0.60 -12.01
C MET A 1 -22.27 -0.95 -11.45
N GLY A 2 -21.27 -0.39 -11.80
CA GLY A 2 -19.91 -0.72 -11.44
C GLY A 2 -19.51 -0.35 -10.03
N GLU A 3 -20.44 0.18 -9.31
CA GLU A 3 -20.14 0.70 -7.99
C GLU A 3 -19.72 -0.34 -6.99
N LEU A 4 -19.94 -1.61 -7.30
CA LEU A 4 -19.51 -2.69 -6.42
C LEU A 4 -18.00 -2.71 -6.21
N TRP A 5 -17.27 -2.05 -7.08
CA TRP A 5 -15.81 -2.10 -7.08
C TRP A 5 -15.18 -0.76 -6.75
N ASP A 6 -15.90 0.09 -6.05
CA ASP A 6 -15.33 1.37 -5.65
C ASP A 6 -14.16 1.15 -4.71
N ASN A 7 -13.00 1.59 -5.14
CA ASN A 7 -11.81 1.54 -4.32
C ASN A 7 -11.82 2.69 -3.33
N ILE A 8 -11.32 2.44 -2.14
CA ILE A 8 -11.10 3.50 -1.18
C ILE A 8 -9.74 4.10 -1.48
N SER A 9 -9.73 5.39 -1.78
CA SER A 9 -8.47 6.12 -2.04
C SER A 9 -7.95 6.66 -0.72
N THR A 10 -6.69 6.40 -0.41
CA THR A 10 -6.11 6.79 0.86
C THR A 10 -4.60 6.99 0.76
N THR A 11 -4.00 7.39 1.87
CA THR A 11 -2.54 7.53 2.00
C THR A 11 -2.09 6.71 3.20
N PRO A 12 -0.77 6.41 3.30
CA PRO A 12 -0.27 5.70 4.49
C PRO A 12 -0.62 6.42 5.79
N GLU A 13 -0.51 7.73 5.81
CA GLU A 13 -0.80 8.52 7.00
C GLU A 13 -2.27 8.41 7.40
N GLU A 14 -3.16 8.46 6.43
CA GLU A 14 -4.59 8.35 6.70
C GLU A 14 -4.97 7.00 7.29
N ILE A 15 -4.41 5.92 6.74
CA ILE A 15 -4.68 4.58 7.26
C ILE A 15 -4.16 4.46 8.68
N ILE A 16 -2.93 4.89 8.92
CA ILE A 16 -2.32 4.82 10.24
C ILE A 16 -3.13 5.62 11.25
N GLN A 17 -3.51 6.83 10.89
CA GLN A 17 -4.28 7.68 11.79
C GLN A 17 -5.64 7.06 12.11
N SER A 18 -6.29 6.45 11.12
CA SER A 18 -7.56 5.79 11.31
C SER A 18 -7.45 4.66 12.34
N TYR A 19 -6.40 3.83 12.22
CA TYR A 19 -6.18 2.73 13.17
C TYR A 19 -5.85 3.24 14.58
N LYS A 20 -5.16 4.36 14.68
CA LYS A 20 -4.87 4.96 15.99
C LYS A 20 -6.13 5.51 16.64
N ASP A 21 -7.04 6.07 15.84
CA ASP A 21 -8.26 6.67 16.37
C ASP A 21 -9.28 5.62 16.78
N ASP A 22 -9.46 4.60 15.95
CA ASP A 22 -10.42 3.53 16.24
C ASP A 22 -10.01 2.27 15.47
N PHE A 23 -9.33 1.38 16.17
CA PHE A 23 -8.81 0.15 15.57
C PHE A 23 -9.93 -0.74 15.02
N GLU A 24 -10.98 -0.95 15.80
CA GLU A 24 -12.06 -1.85 15.39
C GLU A 24 -12.82 -1.35 14.18
N GLU A 25 -13.11 -0.06 14.15
CA GLU A 25 -13.80 0.53 13.02
C GLU A 25 -12.93 0.47 11.77
N SER A 26 -11.64 0.73 11.91
CA SER A 26 -10.72 0.69 10.79
C SER A 26 -10.59 -0.71 10.23
N GLU A 27 -10.54 -1.72 11.09
CA GLU A 27 -10.54 -3.11 10.63
C GLU A 27 -11.77 -3.43 9.81
N SER A 28 -12.94 -2.99 10.26
CA SER A 28 -14.18 -3.21 9.53
C SER A 28 -14.20 -2.48 8.19
N LYS A 29 -13.60 -1.31 8.14
CA LYS A 29 -13.61 -0.48 6.93
C LYS A 29 -12.59 -0.96 5.89
N TYR A 30 -11.39 -1.30 6.33
CA TYR A 30 -10.28 -1.55 5.40
C TYR A 30 -9.97 -3.02 5.17
N SER A 31 -10.20 -3.87 6.15
CA SER A 31 -9.81 -5.29 6.05
C SER A 31 -10.50 -5.97 4.87
N TYR A 32 -9.70 -6.63 4.04
CA TYR A 32 -10.17 -7.33 2.84
C TYR A 32 -10.87 -6.43 1.83
N THR A 33 -10.62 -5.13 1.90
CA THR A 33 -11.16 -4.16 0.95
C THR A 33 -10.06 -3.77 -0.03
N TYR A 34 -10.44 -3.49 -1.27
CA TYR A 34 -9.47 -2.97 -2.22
C TYR A 34 -9.21 -1.50 -1.94
N LEU A 35 -7.95 -1.16 -1.80
CA LEU A 35 -7.53 0.21 -1.56
C LEU A 35 -6.72 0.72 -2.74
N GLU A 36 -6.87 2.01 -3.00
CA GLU A 36 -5.97 2.73 -3.87
C GLU A 36 -5.14 3.62 -2.96
N ILE A 37 -3.88 3.26 -2.75
CA ILE A 37 -3.02 3.97 -1.83
C ILE A 37 -1.93 4.73 -2.57
N THR A 38 -1.80 6.01 -2.26
CA THR A 38 -0.79 6.87 -2.88
C THR A 38 0.21 7.28 -1.81
N GLY A 39 1.47 7.07 -2.09
CA GLY A 39 2.52 7.43 -1.15
C GLY A 39 3.87 7.44 -1.82
N LYS A 40 4.88 7.86 -1.06
CA LYS A 40 6.25 7.90 -1.56
C LYS A 40 7.02 6.69 -1.07
N ILE A 41 7.90 6.19 -1.92
CA ILE A 41 8.69 5.00 -1.62
C ILE A 41 9.73 5.31 -0.55
N GLN A 42 9.73 4.53 0.51
CA GLN A 42 10.77 4.56 1.53
C GLN A 42 11.88 3.56 1.17
N SER A 43 11.50 2.35 0.78
CA SER A 43 12.47 1.32 0.41
C SER A 43 11.80 0.29 -0.49
N ILE A 44 12.62 -0.39 -1.28
CA ILE A 44 12.17 -1.45 -2.17
C ILE A 44 13.04 -2.67 -1.90
N GLU A 45 12.39 -3.80 -1.69
CA GLU A 45 13.08 -5.05 -1.44
C GLU A 45 12.52 -6.12 -2.35
N GLU A 46 13.39 -6.79 -3.10
CA GLU A 46 12.98 -7.89 -3.97
C GLU A 46 13.36 -9.20 -3.31
N ASN A 47 12.40 -10.10 -3.20
CA ASN A 47 12.62 -11.39 -2.58
C ASN A 47 11.79 -12.45 -3.28
N ASP A 48 12.44 -13.38 -3.98
CA ASP A 48 11.79 -14.52 -4.59
C ASP A 48 10.57 -14.16 -5.46
N LYS A 49 10.78 -13.24 -6.40
CA LYS A 49 9.74 -12.75 -7.33
C LYS A 49 8.63 -11.96 -6.67
N ILE A 50 8.84 -11.53 -5.45
CA ILE A 50 7.91 -10.64 -4.76
C ILE A 50 8.65 -9.34 -4.47
N LEU A 51 8.03 -8.24 -4.84
CA LEU A 51 8.57 -6.92 -4.59
C LEU A 51 7.83 -6.33 -3.40
N LYS A 52 8.59 -6.00 -2.37
CA LYS A 52 8.04 -5.40 -1.15
C LYS A 52 8.44 -3.94 -1.12
N ILE A 53 7.47 -3.06 -1.20
CA ILE A 53 7.72 -1.62 -1.18
C ILE A 53 7.17 -1.05 0.11
N GLN A 54 8.06 -0.46 0.91
CA GLN A 54 7.64 0.27 2.09
C GLN A 54 7.36 1.71 1.70
N LEU A 55 6.21 2.21 2.11
CA LEU A 55 5.85 3.60 1.85
C LEU A 55 6.27 4.47 3.03
N GLN A 56 6.62 5.72 2.73
CA GLN A 56 7.04 6.67 3.75
C GLN A 56 5.89 7.00 4.69
N THR A 57 6.20 7.06 5.97
CA THR A 57 5.24 7.43 7.01
C THR A 57 5.91 8.45 7.94
N ASP A 58 5.15 8.99 8.89
CA ASP A 58 5.70 9.89 9.88
C ASP A 58 6.77 9.14 10.69
N LYS A 59 7.92 9.77 10.88
CA LYS A 59 9.05 9.14 11.59
C LYS A 59 8.73 8.72 13.01
N LYS A 60 7.71 9.33 13.60
CA LYS A 60 7.30 9.03 14.97
C LYS A 60 6.35 7.85 15.06
N ASP A 61 5.88 7.35 13.92
CA ASP A 61 4.95 6.25 13.92
C ASP A 61 5.67 4.91 13.97
N ASP A 62 5.16 4.03 14.81
CA ASP A 62 5.64 2.65 14.87
C ASP A 62 4.98 1.79 13.78
N TYR A 63 3.96 2.31 13.13
CA TYR A 63 3.26 1.60 12.07
C TYR A 63 3.97 1.76 10.75
N LYS A 64 3.95 0.70 9.96
CA LYS A 64 4.55 0.71 8.62
C LYS A 64 3.53 0.22 7.60
N VAL A 65 3.62 0.74 6.39
CA VAL A 65 2.74 0.34 5.30
C VAL A 65 3.59 -0.24 4.18
N TYR A 66 3.24 -1.44 3.75
CA TYR A 66 3.95 -2.14 2.69
C TYR A 66 3.00 -2.47 1.55
N CYS A 67 3.54 -2.39 0.33
CA CYS A 67 2.84 -2.86 -0.86
C CYS A 67 3.62 -4.05 -1.41
N TYR A 68 2.91 -5.13 -1.73
CA TYR A 68 3.52 -6.33 -2.27
C TYR A 68 3.07 -6.52 -3.71
N PHE A 69 4.03 -6.79 -4.58
CA PHE A 69 3.76 -7.06 -5.99
C PHE A 69 4.38 -8.39 -6.37
N ASP A 70 3.55 -9.30 -6.88
CA ASP A 70 4.02 -10.59 -7.35
C ASP A 70 4.39 -10.45 -8.82
N LYS A 71 5.56 -10.94 -9.19
CA LYS A 71 6.05 -10.82 -10.56
C LYS A 71 5.12 -11.49 -11.57
N GLU A 72 4.52 -12.61 -11.21
CA GLU A 72 3.65 -13.34 -12.13
C GLU A 72 2.38 -12.55 -12.46
N ASP A 73 1.84 -11.86 -11.47
CA ASP A 73 0.61 -11.09 -11.64
C ASP A 73 0.83 -9.67 -12.17
N ASN A 74 2.05 -9.15 -12.00
CA ASN A 74 2.35 -7.76 -12.29
C ASN A 74 3.62 -7.59 -13.12
N ASP A 75 3.82 -8.46 -14.09
CA ASP A 75 5.07 -8.55 -14.84
C ASP A 75 5.62 -7.20 -15.34
N GLU A 76 4.78 -6.42 -16.02
CA GLU A 76 5.21 -5.13 -16.55
C GLU A 76 5.52 -4.12 -15.44
N VAL A 77 4.64 -4.05 -14.44
CA VAL A 77 4.77 -3.11 -13.34
C VAL A 77 5.93 -3.49 -12.44
N TYR A 78 6.17 -4.78 -12.25
CA TYR A 78 7.23 -5.27 -11.39
C TYR A 78 8.60 -4.75 -11.83
N ASP A 79 8.92 -4.91 -13.12
CA ASP A 79 10.21 -4.48 -13.63
C ASP A 79 10.38 -2.97 -13.57
N GLU A 80 9.30 -2.23 -13.73
CA GLU A 80 9.33 -0.79 -13.63
C GLU A 80 9.54 -0.34 -12.19
N LEU A 81 8.77 -0.92 -11.26
CA LEU A 81 8.83 -0.52 -9.87
C LEU A 81 10.16 -0.80 -9.20
N LYS A 82 10.80 -1.91 -9.53
CA LYS A 82 12.07 -2.26 -8.86
C LYS A 82 13.19 -1.28 -9.18
N ASN A 83 13.03 -0.47 -10.22
CA ASN A 83 14.02 0.54 -10.61
C ASN A 83 13.68 1.93 -10.09
N TYR A 84 12.58 2.10 -9.39
CA TYR A 84 12.22 3.40 -8.82
C TYR A 84 13.13 3.73 -7.64
N LYS A 85 13.30 5.01 -7.41
CA LYS A 85 14.14 5.51 -6.33
C LYS A 85 13.31 5.89 -5.12
N GLN A 86 13.96 5.90 -3.96
CA GLN A 86 13.37 6.40 -2.74
C GLN A 86 12.82 7.81 -2.97
N GLY A 87 11.64 8.07 -2.46
CA GLY A 87 10.99 9.37 -2.61
C GLY A 87 10.07 9.47 -3.83
N THR A 88 10.10 8.48 -4.72
CA THR A 88 9.19 8.46 -5.87
C THR A 88 7.77 8.22 -5.37
N GLU A 89 6.82 9.03 -5.86
CA GLU A 89 5.43 8.82 -5.51
C GLU A 89 4.82 7.75 -6.41
N ILE A 90 4.11 6.81 -5.79
CA ILE A 90 3.41 5.76 -6.51
C ILE A 90 1.97 5.64 -6.01
N THR A 91 1.12 5.10 -6.86
CA THR A 91 -0.24 4.74 -6.47
C THR A 91 -0.41 3.24 -6.72
N ALA A 92 -0.77 2.52 -5.69
CA ALA A 92 -0.95 1.08 -5.76
C ALA A 92 -2.40 0.72 -5.44
N VAL A 93 -2.93 -0.26 -6.17
CA VAL A 93 -4.29 -0.74 -5.94
C VAL A 93 -4.22 -2.21 -5.59
N GLY A 94 -4.87 -2.58 -4.52
CA GLY A 94 -4.87 -3.97 -4.11
C GLY A 94 -5.70 -4.22 -2.86
N GLU A 95 -5.78 -5.48 -2.48
CA GLU A 95 -6.49 -5.86 -1.28
C GLU A 95 -5.67 -5.52 -0.05
N PHE A 96 -6.31 -4.94 0.94
CA PHE A 96 -5.64 -4.56 2.18
C PHE A 96 -5.66 -5.71 3.18
N GLU A 97 -4.49 -6.00 3.73
CA GLU A 97 -4.34 -6.97 4.82
C GLU A 97 -3.51 -6.33 5.92
N ARG A 98 -3.95 -6.54 7.13
CA ARG A 98 -3.22 -6.03 8.28
C ARG A 98 -2.21 -7.02 8.78
#